data_28f80abcf25ad679c94a807c86b269ed
#
_entry.id   28f80abcf25ad679c94a807c86b269ed
#
_cell.length_a   1.000
_cell.length_b   1.000
_cell.length_c   1.000
_cell.angle_alpha   90.00
_cell.angle_beta   90.00
_cell.angle_gamma   90.00
#
_symmetry.space_group_name_H-M   'P 1'
#
loop_
_entity.id
_entity.type
_entity.pdbx_description
1 polymer ?
#
loop_
_entity_poly.entity_id
_entity_poly.type
_entity_poly.pdbx_seq_one_letter_code
_entity_poly.pdbx_strand_id
1 'polypeptide(L)' 'METNQTLYTVFSRRVANELEKQGFRIVKMEKNHKNEKYLVYYFEDSVELRDALKPLIIKNN' A
#
# COMPACT_ATOMS: atom_id res chain seq x y z
N MET A 1 -18.50 -17.00 0.32
CA MET A 1 -18.19 -16.55 0.38
C MET A 1 -17.62 -15.80 0.00
N GLU A 2 -17.45 -15.17 -0.07
CA GLU A 2 -16.91 -14.48 -0.48
C GLU A 2 -16.19 -13.80 -0.03
N THR A 3 -15.38 -13.58 -0.24
CA THR A 3 -14.57 -12.89 0.39
C THR A 3 -14.49 -11.70 -0.11
N ASN A 4 -14.66 -10.74 0.42
CA ASN A 4 -14.49 -9.54 -0.06
C ASN A 4 -13.27 -9.03 0.38
N GLN A 5 -12.19 -9.30 -0.23
CA GLN A 5 -10.95 -8.74 0.10
C GLN A 5 -10.88 -7.40 -0.42
N THR A 6 -10.74 -6.38 0.34
CA THR A 6 -10.54 -5.01 -0.09
C THR A 6 -9.06 -4.76 -0.16
N LEU A 7 -8.64 -4.13 -1.22
CA LEU A 7 -7.22 -3.82 -1.37
C LEU A 7 -7.00 -2.33 -1.12
N TYR A 8 -5.91 -2.03 -0.48
CA TYR A 8 -5.53 -0.65 -0.21
C TYR A 8 -4.45 -0.28 -1.21
N THR A 9 -4.64 0.83 -1.90
CA THR A 9 -3.73 1.25 -2.95
C THR A 9 -2.66 2.18 -2.40
N VAL A 10 -1.42 1.87 -2.69
CA VAL A 10 -0.30 2.68 -2.24
C VAL A 10 0.46 3.13 -3.49
N PHE A 11 0.58 4.42 -3.68
CA PHE A 11 1.26 4.95 -4.85
C PHE A 11 2.74 5.22 -4.60
N SER A 12 3.17 5.22 -3.38
CA SER A 12 4.54 5.56 -3.04
C SER A 12 5.37 4.33 -2.81
N ARG A 13 6.47 4.21 -3.55
CA ARG A 13 7.35 3.08 -3.37
C ARG A 13 7.96 3.07 -2.00
N ARG A 14 8.27 4.27 -1.49
CA ARG A 14 8.86 4.37 -0.19
C ARG A 14 7.93 3.85 0.89
N VAL A 15 6.67 4.24 0.80
CA VAL A 15 5.69 3.79 1.77
C VAL A 15 5.50 2.27 1.65
N ALA A 16 5.44 1.77 0.41
CA ALA A 16 5.27 0.34 0.21
C ALA A 16 6.43 -0.44 0.82
N ASN A 17 7.65 0.07 0.67
CA ASN A 17 8.80 -0.60 1.24
C ASN A 17 8.74 -0.62 2.76
N GLU A 18 8.30 0.49 3.35
CA GLU A 18 8.18 0.53 4.80
C GLU A 18 7.15 -0.45 5.30
N LEU A 19 6.05 -0.58 4.58
CA LEU A 19 5.03 -1.53 4.97
C LEU A 19 5.54 -2.96 4.87
N GLU A 20 6.31 -3.24 3.84
CA GLU A 20 6.87 -4.57 3.72
C GLU A 20 7.82 -4.88 4.85
N LYS A 21 8.59 -3.91 5.28
CA LYS A 21 9.50 -4.12 6.38
C LYS A 21 8.75 -4.44 7.65
N GLN A 22 7.54 -3.96 7.77
CA GLN A 22 6.75 -4.21 8.94
C GLN A 22 5.96 -5.52 8.86
N GLY A 23 6.10 -6.24 7.76
CA GLY A 23 5.46 -7.52 7.64
C GLY A 23 4.22 -7.57 6.77
N PHE A 24 3.85 -6.44 6.17
CA PHE A 24 2.69 -6.44 5.29
C PHE A 24 3.11 -6.92 3.91
N ARG A 25 2.23 -7.66 3.25
CA ARG A 25 2.57 -8.22 1.98
C ARG A 25 1.96 -7.46 0.85
N ILE A 26 2.68 -7.28 -0.23
CA ILE A 26 2.15 -6.70 -1.44
C ILE A 26 1.36 -7.79 -2.15
N VAL A 27 0.08 -7.55 -2.34
CA VAL A 27 -0.79 -8.50 -3.00
C VAL A 27 -0.57 -8.49 -4.49
N LYS A 28 -0.41 -7.31 -5.07
CA LYS A 28 -0.10 -7.21 -6.47
C LYS A 28 0.43 -5.83 -6.80
N MET A 29 1.05 -5.69 -7.95
CA MET A 29 1.59 -4.43 -8.40
C MET A 29 1.13 -4.20 -9.82
N GLU A 30 0.92 -2.95 -10.18
CA GLU A 30 0.54 -2.59 -11.53
C GLU A 30 1.22 -1.31 -11.91
N LYS A 31 1.32 -1.04 -13.19
CA LYS A 31 1.88 0.21 -13.63
C LYS A 31 0.85 1.30 -13.45
N ASN A 32 1.34 2.48 -13.10
CA ASN A 32 0.47 3.62 -12.95
C ASN A 32 -0.02 4.03 -14.34
N HIS A 33 -1.31 4.22 -14.49
CA HIS A 33 -1.87 4.57 -15.77
C HIS A 33 -1.38 5.91 -16.28
N LYS A 34 -1.18 6.84 -15.39
CA LYS A 34 -0.78 8.16 -15.81
C LYS A 34 0.70 8.28 -16.05
N ASN A 35 1.48 7.47 -15.37
CA ASN A 35 2.91 7.56 -15.56
C ASN A 35 3.49 6.18 -15.40
N GLU A 36 3.79 5.56 -16.51
CA GLU A 36 4.25 4.17 -16.48
C GLU A 36 5.59 3.97 -15.83
N LYS A 37 6.26 5.04 -15.47
CA LYS A 37 7.51 4.89 -14.76
C LYS A 37 7.27 4.46 -13.34
N TYR A 38 6.09 4.67 -12.81
CA TYR A 38 5.79 4.36 -11.42
C TYR A 38 4.91 3.15 -11.32
N LEU A 39 5.04 2.45 -10.21
CA LEU A 39 4.20 1.30 -9.93
C LEU A 39 3.20 1.65 -8.85
N VAL A 40 2.09 0.96 -8.89
CA VAL A 40 1.07 1.09 -7.86
C VAL A 40 1.06 -0.22 -7.11
N TYR A 41 1.06 -0.15 -5.79
CA TYR A 41 1.15 -1.32 -4.96
C TYR A 41 -0.16 -1.54 -4.22
N TYR A 42 -0.60 -2.78 -4.17
CA TYR A 42 -1.85 -3.10 -3.49
C TYR A 42 -1.56 -4.01 -2.30
N PHE A 43 -2.08 -3.61 -1.16
CA PHE A 43 -1.94 -4.38 0.06
C PHE A 43 -3.32 -4.79 0.53
N GLU A 44 -3.40 -5.84 1.31
CA GLU A 44 -4.66 -6.24 1.88
C GLU A 44 -5.04 -5.23 2.95
N ASP A 45 -6.22 -4.64 2.84
CA ASP A 45 -6.64 -3.61 3.76
C ASP A 45 -6.92 -4.21 5.13
N SER A 46 -6.45 -3.55 6.17
CA SER A 46 -6.71 -3.99 7.52
C SER A 46 -6.50 -2.82 8.45
N VAL A 47 -6.95 -2.95 9.66
CA VAL A 47 -6.77 -1.91 10.66
C VAL A 47 -5.30 -1.73 10.93
N GLU A 48 -4.57 -2.83 11.00
CA GLU A 48 -3.14 -2.75 11.26
C GLU A 48 -2.43 -2.01 10.14
N LEU A 49 -2.84 -2.25 8.91
CA LEU A 49 -2.23 -1.57 7.79
C LEU A 49 -2.47 -0.07 7.86
N ARG A 50 -3.69 0.31 8.15
CA ARG A 50 -4.03 1.73 8.24
C ARG A 50 -3.30 2.41 9.36
N ASP A 51 -3.15 1.73 10.49
CA ASP A 51 -2.40 2.27 11.60
C ASP A 51 -0.94 2.46 11.23
N ALA A 52 -0.38 1.50 10.51
CA ALA A 52 1.01 1.61 10.09
C ALA A 52 1.20 2.73 9.07
N LEU A 53 0.17 3.02 8.30
CA LEU A 53 0.29 4.07 7.31
C LEU A 53 0.26 5.47 7.91
N LYS A 54 -0.40 5.65 9.02
CA LYS A 54 -0.55 6.98 9.58
C LYS A 54 0.75 7.75 9.73
N PRO A 55 1.76 7.20 10.39
CA PRO A 55 2.99 7.97 10.53
C PRO A 55 3.74 8.14 9.21
N LEU A 56 3.46 7.28 8.23
CA LEU A 56 4.15 7.40 6.95
C LEU A 56 3.54 8.45 6.06
N ILE A 57 2.26 8.69 6.22
CA ILE A 57 1.57 9.63 5.38
C ILE A 57 1.52 11.00 6.00
N ILE A 58 1.35 11.08 7.30
CA ILE A 58 1.18 12.33 7.91
C ILE A 58 2.39 12.99 8.33
N LYS A 59 3.47 12.33 8.25
CA LYS A 59 4.64 12.84 8.75
C LYS A 59 5.03 14.14 8.31
N ASN A 60 4.64 14.68 7.51
CA ASN A 60 5.13 15.83 7.08
C ASN A 60 4.50 16.83 7.45
N ASN A 61 4.17 17.02 7.94
CA ASN A 61 3.62 18.06 8.16
C ASN A 61 3.78 18.50 8.81
#